data_ebe65981f66ec29901ad7a04889fbc55
#
_entry.id   ebe65981f66ec29901ad7a04889fbc55
#
_cell.length_a   1.000
_cell.length_b   1.000
_cell.length_c   1.000
_cell.angle_alpha   90.00
_cell.angle_beta   90.00
_cell.angle_gamma   90.00
#
_symmetry.space_group_name_H-M   'P 1'
#
loop_
_entity.id
_entity.type
_entity.pdbx_description
1 polymer ?
#
loop_
_entity_poly.entity_id
_entity_poly.type
_entity_poly.pdbx_seq_one_letter_code
_entity_poly.pdbx_strand_id
1 'polypeptide(L)'
;MFNQKLLTIVGALVALMVTTSVTPANAIYGGTSAAGNPIVVGLLVSQNATSAGCSGALVAPRVVMTASHCLTRPAEGIWISAPGTDLRDITTLRIQGDKYFIPTTFSMTSFPYQNDFGIIVLKSAFPNAQTLEIAKLEEVKKWMSEESSITHLGYGCTQLVDSPPCGATSPTPNQLTTVFSKEIPAQFSALIPGTFSVTKISVDKTICGGDSGSPILKEVSGKTIYVGSQSSSNGAGCTKSCNIVCVATQGLPSANIELVDAAFKYASSSLPAPTPTPEQSLAASKKTTITCLKGKLTKKVTAVKPKCPTGYKVKK
;
A
#
# COMPACT_ATOMS: atom_id res chain seq x y z
N MET A 1 -5.67 -75.21 -38.54
CA MET A 1 -5.50 -75.05 -37.06
C MET A 1 -4.57 -73.85 -36.87
N PHE A 2 -5.18 -72.69 -36.71
CA PHE A 2 -4.45 -71.44 -36.50
C PHE A 2 -4.83 -70.87 -35.14
N ASN A 3 -3.81 -70.74 -34.27
CA ASN A 3 -3.91 -70.17 -32.94
C ASN A 3 -3.77 -68.66 -33.06
N GLN A 4 -4.86 -67.87 -32.79
CA GLN A 4 -4.80 -66.43 -32.68
C GLN A 4 -4.51 -66.04 -31.24
N LYS A 5 -3.34 -65.51 -31.00
CA LYS A 5 -2.96 -64.88 -29.77
C LYS A 5 -3.53 -63.43 -29.79
N LEU A 6 -4.51 -63.20 -28.93
CA LEU A 6 -5.11 -61.89 -28.70
C LEU A 6 -4.10 -60.99 -27.98
N LEU A 7 -3.59 -59.98 -28.69
CA LEU A 7 -2.68 -58.98 -28.12
C LEU A 7 -3.52 -57.84 -27.50
N THR A 8 -3.59 -57.82 -26.17
CA THR A 8 -4.28 -56.74 -25.43
C THR A 8 -3.32 -55.56 -25.33
N ILE A 9 -3.55 -54.49 -26.10
CA ILE A 9 -2.85 -53.23 -25.99
C ILE A 9 -3.54 -52.42 -24.89
N VAL A 10 -2.91 -52.33 -23.72
CA VAL A 10 -3.30 -51.39 -22.66
C VAL A 10 -2.74 -50.02 -23.05
N GLY A 11 -3.58 -49.18 -23.61
CA GLY A 11 -3.25 -47.79 -23.87
C GLY A 11 -3.27 -46.99 -22.56
N ALA A 12 -2.11 -46.64 -22.03
CA ALA A 12 -1.97 -45.73 -20.95
C ALA A 12 -2.30 -44.31 -21.46
N LEU A 13 -3.49 -43.82 -21.18
CA LEU A 13 -3.82 -42.39 -21.35
C LEU A 13 -3.09 -41.58 -20.26
N VAL A 14 -1.94 -41.04 -20.59
CA VAL A 14 -1.32 -39.99 -19.79
C VAL A 14 -2.11 -38.69 -20.00
N ALA A 15 -3.02 -38.39 -19.09
CA ALA A 15 -3.69 -37.09 -19.04
C ALA A 15 -2.65 -36.04 -18.64
N LEU A 16 -2.14 -35.32 -19.63
CA LEU A 16 -1.30 -34.15 -19.43
C LEU A 16 -2.19 -33.07 -18.80
N MET A 17 -2.22 -32.98 -17.45
CA MET A 17 -2.79 -31.85 -16.76
C MET A 17 -1.93 -30.63 -17.03
N VAL A 18 -2.29 -29.86 -18.05
CA VAL A 18 -1.80 -28.51 -18.23
C VAL A 18 -2.38 -27.69 -17.08
N THR A 19 -1.65 -27.59 -15.99
CA THR A 19 -1.95 -26.60 -14.96
C THR A 19 -1.66 -25.24 -15.59
N THR A 20 -2.69 -24.61 -16.15
CA THR A 20 -2.63 -23.17 -16.44
C THR A 20 -2.46 -22.47 -15.10
N SER A 21 -1.22 -22.13 -14.77
CA SER A 21 -0.93 -21.20 -13.71
C SER A 21 -1.61 -19.88 -14.09
N VAL A 22 -2.79 -19.63 -13.52
CA VAL A 22 -3.41 -18.32 -13.57
C VAL A 22 -2.47 -17.41 -12.78
N THR A 23 -1.58 -16.73 -13.49
CA THR A 23 -0.79 -15.66 -12.85
C THR A 23 -1.78 -14.65 -12.31
N PRO A 24 -1.74 -14.34 -11.01
CA PRO A 24 -2.61 -13.31 -10.47
C PRO A 24 -2.37 -12.02 -11.26
N ALA A 25 -3.44 -11.39 -11.69
CA ALA A 25 -3.38 -10.09 -12.34
C ALA A 25 -2.76 -9.10 -11.35
N ASN A 26 -1.59 -8.57 -11.68
CA ASN A 26 -0.79 -7.72 -10.80
C ASN A 26 -1.08 -6.24 -11.06
N ALA A 27 -1.43 -5.41 -10.06
CA ALA A 27 -1.49 -3.94 -10.14
C ALA A 27 -0.15 -3.43 -10.70
N ILE A 28 -0.11 -2.29 -11.38
CA ILE A 28 1.03 -1.88 -12.20
C ILE A 28 1.30 -2.95 -13.26
N TYR A 29 0.96 -2.70 -14.49
CA TYR A 29 1.11 -3.69 -15.57
C TYR A 29 2.56 -4.15 -15.70
N GLY A 30 2.78 -5.46 -15.73
CA GLY A 30 4.11 -6.07 -15.76
C GLY A 30 4.89 -5.98 -14.43
N GLY A 31 4.25 -5.54 -13.35
CA GLY A 31 4.82 -5.52 -12.00
C GLY A 31 4.81 -6.88 -11.31
N THR A 32 5.31 -6.91 -10.08
CA THR A 32 5.28 -8.06 -9.18
C THR A 32 4.49 -7.74 -7.92
N SER A 33 4.01 -8.75 -7.19
CA SER A 33 3.24 -8.54 -5.96
C SER A 33 4.01 -7.75 -4.91
N ALA A 34 3.35 -6.77 -4.30
CA ALA A 34 3.80 -6.01 -3.13
C ALA A 34 2.87 -6.25 -1.92
N ALA A 35 2.13 -7.37 -1.89
CA ALA A 35 1.29 -7.72 -0.77
C ALA A 35 2.10 -7.76 0.54
N GLY A 36 1.56 -7.14 1.61
CA GLY A 36 2.24 -7.01 2.89
C GLY A 36 3.27 -5.87 2.96
N ASN A 37 3.47 -5.08 1.88
CA ASN A 37 4.36 -3.92 1.95
C ASN A 37 3.83 -2.88 2.96
N PRO A 38 4.65 -2.42 3.94
CA PRO A 38 4.19 -1.60 5.05
C PRO A 38 3.95 -0.12 4.67
N ILE A 39 4.14 0.26 3.41
CA ILE A 39 4.12 1.66 2.96
C ILE A 39 2.88 1.95 2.10
N VAL A 40 2.59 1.10 1.11
CA VAL A 40 1.55 1.37 0.11
C VAL A 40 0.15 1.17 0.68
N VAL A 41 -0.70 2.17 0.50
CA VAL A 41 -2.12 2.17 0.92
C VAL A 41 -3.03 2.47 -0.27
N GLY A 42 -4.28 1.98 -0.20
CA GLY A 42 -5.35 2.34 -1.13
C GLY A 42 -6.17 3.52 -0.61
N LEU A 43 -6.48 4.49 -1.47
CA LEU A 43 -7.46 5.55 -1.20
C LEU A 43 -8.84 5.08 -1.66
N LEU A 44 -9.77 4.91 -0.71
CA LEU A 44 -11.05 4.27 -0.89
C LEU A 44 -12.19 5.31 -0.78
N VAL A 45 -13.24 5.11 -1.55
CA VAL A 45 -14.43 5.98 -1.54
C VAL A 45 -15.39 5.67 -0.39
N SER A 46 -15.23 4.55 0.28
CA SER A 46 -15.99 4.13 1.46
C SER A 46 -15.23 3.09 2.27
N GLN A 47 -15.64 2.87 3.52
CA GLN A 47 -15.05 1.86 4.39
C GLN A 47 -15.14 0.43 3.82
N ASN A 48 -16.18 0.14 3.05
CA ASN A 48 -16.42 -1.20 2.50
C ASN A 48 -15.99 -1.34 1.02
N ALA A 49 -15.28 -0.34 0.47
CA ALA A 49 -14.83 -0.42 -0.91
C ALA A 49 -13.77 -1.54 -1.07
N THR A 50 -13.92 -2.33 -2.13
CA THR A 50 -13.01 -3.45 -2.45
C THR A 50 -11.99 -3.11 -3.53
N SER A 51 -11.95 -1.85 -3.94
CA SER A 51 -11.00 -1.30 -4.91
C SER A 51 -10.60 0.13 -4.53
N ALA A 52 -9.41 0.52 -4.90
CA ALA A 52 -8.89 1.86 -4.69
C ALA A 52 -9.08 2.72 -5.96
N GLY A 53 -9.49 3.97 -5.80
CA GLY A 53 -9.48 4.94 -6.89
C GLY A 53 -8.10 5.54 -7.13
N CYS A 54 -7.32 5.63 -6.07
CA CYS A 54 -5.94 6.09 -6.04
C CYS A 54 -5.13 5.26 -5.04
N SER A 55 -3.82 5.39 -5.11
CA SER A 55 -2.88 4.82 -4.15
C SER A 55 -2.22 5.92 -3.31
N GLY A 56 -1.50 5.56 -2.26
CA GLY A 56 -0.75 6.49 -1.42
C GLY A 56 0.38 5.81 -0.66
N ALA A 57 1.19 6.62 0.01
CA ALA A 57 2.25 6.19 0.91
C ALA A 57 1.91 6.52 2.36
N LEU A 58 1.85 5.56 3.25
CA LEU A 58 1.84 5.80 4.69
C LEU A 58 3.27 6.17 5.12
N VAL A 59 3.56 7.46 5.24
CA VAL A 59 4.90 7.97 5.56
C VAL A 59 5.10 8.22 7.05
N ALA A 60 4.03 8.25 7.82
CA ALA A 60 4.04 8.29 9.29
C ALA A 60 2.70 7.74 9.80
N PRO A 61 2.54 7.41 11.09
CA PRO A 61 1.35 6.71 11.61
C PRO A 61 0.00 7.33 11.24
N ARG A 62 -0.06 8.64 10.99
CA ARG A 62 -1.27 9.38 10.59
C ARG A 62 -1.11 10.16 9.30
N VAL A 63 0.01 10.06 8.61
CA VAL A 63 0.29 10.88 7.42
C VAL A 63 0.42 10.00 6.19
N VAL A 64 -0.45 10.24 5.22
CA VAL A 64 -0.41 9.59 3.91
C VAL A 64 -0.10 10.64 2.86
N MET A 65 0.92 10.40 2.05
CA MET A 65 1.25 11.19 0.86
C MET A 65 0.64 10.55 -0.38
N THR A 66 0.11 11.37 -1.27
CA THR A 66 -0.58 10.95 -2.50
C THR A 66 -0.49 12.07 -3.55
N ALA A 67 -1.20 11.94 -4.66
CA ALA A 67 -1.36 13.02 -5.63
C ALA A 67 -2.51 13.96 -5.22
N SER A 68 -2.39 15.25 -5.50
CA SER A 68 -3.45 16.23 -5.21
C SER A 68 -4.73 15.93 -5.95
N HIS A 69 -4.66 15.45 -7.20
CA HIS A 69 -5.85 15.09 -7.98
C HIS A 69 -6.65 13.93 -7.38
N CYS A 70 -6.08 13.18 -6.44
CA CYS A 70 -6.78 12.14 -5.66
C CYS A 70 -7.62 12.72 -4.51
N LEU A 71 -7.40 13.98 -4.13
CA LEU A 71 -8.02 14.66 -2.98
C LEU A 71 -9.18 15.58 -3.42
N THR A 72 -10.01 15.11 -4.33
CA THR A 72 -11.14 15.89 -4.89
C THR A 72 -12.41 15.83 -4.05
N ARG A 73 -12.40 15.09 -2.93
CA ARG A 73 -13.51 14.94 -1.98
C ARG A 73 -13.10 15.55 -0.64
N PRO A 74 -14.05 15.91 0.24
CA PRO A 74 -13.74 16.20 1.63
C PRO A 74 -12.91 15.07 2.26
N ALA A 75 -11.97 15.40 3.15
CA ALA A 75 -11.06 14.41 3.75
C ALA A 75 -11.83 13.24 4.41
N GLU A 76 -12.96 13.56 5.06
CA GLU A 76 -13.85 12.58 5.71
C GLU A 76 -14.54 11.64 4.72
N GLY A 77 -14.56 11.97 3.44
CA GLY A 77 -15.05 11.10 2.36
C GLY A 77 -14.00 10.14 1.81
N ILE A 78 -12.76 10.18 2.33
CA ILE A 78 -11.66 9.34 1.91
C ILE A 78 -11.29 8.38 3.04
N TRP A 79 -11.28 7.08 2.72
CA TRP A 79 -10.84 6.03 3.61
C TRP A 79 -9.51 5.48 3.15
N ILE A 80 -8.62 5.20 4.08
CA ILE A 80 -7.29 4.67 3.80
C ILE A 80 -7.24 3.21 4.28
N SER A 81 -6.85 2.31 3.40
CA SER A 81 -6.64 0.90 3.74
C SER A 81 -5.43 0.70 4.64
N ALA A 82 -5.40 -0.36 5.43
CA ALA A 82 -4.13 -0.79 6.04
C ALA A 82 -3.08 -1.05 4.94
N PRO A 83 -1.79 -0.76 5.23
CA PRO A 83 -0.74 -0.90 4.22
C PRO A 83 -0.62 -2.33 3.68
N GLY A 84 -0.44 -2.44 2.37
CA GLY A 84 -0.16 -3.71 1.70
C GLY A 84 -1.26 -4.77 1.73
N THR A 85 -2.48 -4.41 2.19
CA THR A 85 -3.58 -5.38 2.38
C THR A 85 -4.34 -5.68 1.08
N ASP A 86 -5.00 -6.84 1.05
CA ASP A 86 -6.02 -7.15 0.04
C ASP A 86 -7.29 -6.34 0.35
N LEU A 87 -7.69 -5.46 -0.57
CA LEU A 87 -8.85 -4.58 -0.38
C LEU A 87 -10.19 -5.34 -0.36
N ARG A 88 -10.23 -6.60 -0.78
CA ARG A 88 -11.42 -7.46 -0.68
C ARG A 88 -11.66 -7.91 0.76
N ASP A 89 -10.61 -7.96 1.58
CA ASP A 89 -10.76 -8.20 3.01
C ASP A 89 -11.21 -6.93 3.72
N ILE A 90 -12.53 -6.76 3.81
CA ILE A 90 -13.16 -5.62 4.48
C ILE A 90 -13.01 -5.63 6.01
N THR A 91 -12.46 -6.71 6.59
CA THR A 91 -12.18 -6.80 8.03
C THR A 91 -10.86 -6.13 8.41
N THR A 92 -9.99 -5.83 7.44
CA THR A 92 -8.76 -5.09 7.68
C THR A 92 -9.03 -3.66 8.13
N LEU A 93 -8.14 -3.14 8.98
CA LEU A 93 -8.28 -1.77 9.50
C LEU A 93 -8.31 -0.76 8.36
N ARG A 94 -9.29 0.15 8.41
CA ARG A 94 -9.41 1.28 7.51
C ARG A 94 -9.65 2.53 8.31
N ILE A 95 -8.90 3.59 8.01
CA ILE A 95 -8.94 4.83 8.75
C ILE A 95 -9.39 5.95 7.83
N GLN A 96 -10.33 6.74 8.31
CA GLN A 96 -10.88 7.89 7.61
C GLN A 96 -9.90 9.06 7.64
N GLY A 97 -9.87 9.85 6.55
CA GLY A 97 -9.16 11.12 6.53
C GLY A 97 -9.76 12.12 7.51
N ASP A 98 -8.93 13.02 8.01
CA ASP A 98 -9.27 14.11 8.90
C ASP A 98 -9.10 15.47 8.17
N LYS A 99 -7.93 15.67 7.60
CA LYS A 99 -7.58 16.90 6.86
C LYS A 99 -6.61 16.58 5.73
N TYR A 100 -6.71 17.29 4.61
CA TYR A 100 -5.71 17.22 3.56
C TYR A 100 -5.00 18.56 3.35
N PHE A 101 -3.84 18.49 2.74
CA PHE A 101 -2.98 19.60 2.39
C PHE A 101 -2.59 19.49 0.92
N ILE A 102 -2.82 20.56 0.17
CA ILE A 102 -2.60 20.64 -1.28
C ILE A 102 -1.81 21.91 -1.56
N PRO A 103 -0.78 21.89 -2.43
CA PRO A 103 -0.04 23.08 -2.82
C PRO A 103 -0.97 24.11 -3.47
N THR A 104 -0.78 25.38 -3.16
CA THR A 104 -1.57 26.48 -3.79
C THR A 104 -1.30 26.59 -5.29
N THR A 105 -0.19 26.05 -5.77
CA THR A 105 0.20 25.97 -7.19
C THR A 105 -0.32 24.72 -7.88
N PHE A 106 -1.02 23.84 -7.19
CA PHE A 106 -1.66 22.68 -7.81
C PHE A 106 -2.75 23.15 -8.80
N SER A 107 -2.79 22.56 -9.98
CA SER A 107 -3.81 22.82 -10.98
C SER A 107 -4.12 21.59 -11.82
N MET A 108 -5.41 21.34 -12.04
CA MET A 108 -5.96 20.32 -12.94
C MET A 108 -6.46 20.91 -14.26
N THR A 109 -6.25 22.20 -14.52
CA THR A 109 -6.81 22.87 -15.72
C THR A 109 -6.15 22.45 -17.02
N SER A 110 -4.96 21.83 -16.93
CA SER A 110 -4.25 21.26 -18.07
C SER A 110 -3.63 19.92 -17.68
N PHE A 111 -3.43 19.05 -18.66
CA PHE A 111 -2.66 17.81 -18.48
C PHE A 111 -1.29 17.99 -19.14
N PRO A 112 -0.19 17.61 -18.50
CA PRO A 112 -0.05 17.06 -17.16
C PRO A 112 -0.39 18.06 -16.03
N TYR A 113 -0.81 17.57 -14.86
CA TYR A 113 -1.22 18.41 -13.73
C TYR A 113 -0.03 19.14 -13.10
N GLN A 114 -0.23 20.41 -12.72
CA GLN A 114 0.81 21.24 -12.10
C GLN A 114 0.94 20.89 -10.60
N ASN A 115 2.17 20.70 -10.13
CA ASN A 115 2.53 20.45 -8.73
C ASN A 115 1.56 19.48 -8.02
N ASP A 116 1.37 18.31 -8.65
CA ASP A 116 0.38 17.32 -8.26
C ASP A 116 0.90 16.42 -7.12
N PHE A 117 1.04 17.02 -5.96
CA PHE A 117 1.45 16.40 -4.71
C PHE A 117 0.45 16.78 -3.61
N GLY A 118 0.01 15.83 -2.80
CA GLY A 118 -0.94 16.07 -1.72
C GLY A 118 -0.68 15.19 -0.51
N ILE A 119 -1.21 15.63 0.63
CA ILE A 119 -1.09 14.92 1.90
C ILE A 119 -2.47 14.83 2.53
N ILE A 120 -2.82 13.65 3.07
CA ILE A 120 -3.99 13.47 3.93
C ILE A 120 -3.52 13.02 5.32
N VAL A 121 -3.97 13.75 6.35
CA VAL A 121 -3.82 13.37 7.76
C VAL A 121 -5.04 12.57 8.17
N LEU A 122 -4.83 11.50 8.91
CA LEU A 122 -5.85 10.53 9.30
C LEU A 122 -6.43 10.86 10.68
N LYS A 123 -7.68 10.48 10.93
CA LYS A 123 -8.36 10.64 12.23
C LYS A 123 -7.67 9.88 13.37
N SER A 124 -7.05 8.75 13.06
CA SER A 124 -6.27 7.96 14.01
C SER A 124 -5.02 7.38 13.36
N ALA A 125 -4.11 6.85 14.16
CA ALA A 125 -2.86 6.27 13.69
C ALA A 125 -3.03 4.80 13.28
N PHE A 126 -2.36 4.39 12.21
CA PHE A 126 -2.12 2.97 11.97
C PHE A 126 -1.11 2.44 13.00
N PRO A 127 -1.40 1.31 13.66
CA PRO A 127 -0.47 0.71 14.61
C PRO A 127 0.81 0.25 13.90
N ASN A 128 1.94 0.37 14.58
CA ASN A 128 3.25 -0.07 14.09
C ASN A 128 3.73 0.58 12.78
N ALA A 129 3.10 1.65 12.32
CA ALA A 129 3.57 2.39 11.17
C ALA A 129 4.91 3.09 11.46
N GLN A 130 5.83 2.99 10.53
CA GLN A 130 7.13 3.66 10.61
C GLN A 130 7.04 5.06 10.01
N THR A 131 7.92 5.96 10.46
CA THR A 131 8.13 7.24 9.79
C THR A 131 9.23 7.08 8.75
N LEU A 132 8.91 7.41 7.50
CA LEU A 132 9.86 7.37 6.40
C LEU A 132 10.67 8.66 6.32
N GLU A 133 11.91 8.51 5.90
CA GLU A 133 12.71 9.64 5.45
C GLU A 133 12.19 10.14 4.10
N ILE A 134 12.14 11.47 3.93
CA ILE A 134 11.70 12.12 2.68
C ILE A 134 12.96 12.62 1.96
N ALA A 135 13.05 12.29 0.67
CA ALA A 135 14.16 12.72 -0.17
C ALA A 135 14.28 14.26 -0.23
N LYS A 136 15.49 14.77 -0.16
CA LYS A 136 15.78 16.19 -0.42
C LYS A 136 15.77 16.46 -1.92
N LEU A 137 15.42 17.69 -2.31
CA LEU A 137 15.34 18.06 -3.72
C LEU A 137 16.67 17.83 -4.47
N GLU A 138 17.78 18.11 -3.84
CA GLU A 138 19.11 17.93 -4.46
C GLU A 138 19.46 16.45 -4.64
N GLU A 139 18.98 15.58 -3.75
CA GLU A 139 19.12 14.11 -3.91
C GLU A 139 18.30 13.62 -5.10
N VAL A 140 17.04 14.09 -5.24
CA VAL A 140 16.18 13.73 -6.37
C VAL A 140 16.83 14.20 -7.68
N LYS A 141 17.32 15.43 -7.77
CA LYS A 141 18.01 15.95 -8.96
C LYS A 141 19.23 15.11 -9.31
N LYS A 142 20.04 14.74 -8.31
CA LYS A 142 21.19 13.85 -8.49
C LYS A 142 20.75 12.49 -9.04
N TRP A 143 19.77 11.83 -8.41
CA TRP A 143 19.29 10.51 -8.85
C TRP A 143 18.68 10.56 -10.26
N MET A 144 18.00 11.65 -10.63
CA MET A 144 17.51 11.86 -12.00
C MET A 144 18.68 11.96 -13.00
N SER A 145 19.73 12.75 -12.68
CA SER A 145 20.89 12.91 -13.56
C SER A 145 21.68 11.59 -13.74
N GLU A 146 21.70 10.75 -12.72
CA GLU A 146 22.35 9.42 -12.72
C GLU A 146 21.45 8.31 -13.28
N GLU A 147 20.20 8.61 -13.62
CA GLU A 147 19.18 7.62 -13.99
C GLU A 147 19.08 6.46 -12.99
N SER A 148 19.17 6.81 -11.72
CA SER A 148 19.16 5.85 -10.61
C SER A 148 17.88 5.02 -10.57
N SER A 149 18.01 3.77 -10.11
CA SER A 149 16.88 2.84 -9.93
C SER A 149 15.95 3.29 -8.81
N ILE A 150 14.64 3.13 -9.02
CA ILE A 150 13.57 3.43 -8.05
C ILE A 150 12.47 2.37 -8.15
N THR A 151 11.61 2.31 -7.13
CA THR A 151 10.47 1.40 -7.07
C THR A 151 9.16 2.16 -6.94
N HIS A 152 8.21 1.87 -7.82
CA HIS A 152 6.81 2.27 -7.72
C HIS A 152 6.03 1.18 -6.99
N LEU A 153 5.02 1.58 -6.20
CA LEU A 153 4.07 0.68 -5.55
C LEU A 153 2.66 1.18 -5.79
N GLY A 154 1.68 0.31 -6.05
CA GLY A 154 0.31 0.79 -6.26
C GLY A 154 -0.75 -0.28 -6.34
N TYR A 155 -2.00 0.16 -6.33
CA TYR A 155 -3.22 -0.65 -6.48
C TYR A 155 -3.86 -0.47 -7.86
N GLY A 156 -3.15 0.06 -8.84
CA GLY A 156 -3.68 0.37 -10.16
C GLY A 156 -4.14 -0.84 -10.95
N CYS A 157 -4.54 -0.59 -12.18
CA CYS A 157 -5.01 -1.62 -13.08
C CYS A 157 -3.89 -2.58 -13.52
N THR A 158 -4.30 -3.79 -13.85
CA THR A 158 -3.40 -4.90 -14.18
C THR A 158 -3.42 -5.29 -15.65
N GLN A 159 -4.29 -4.66 -16.43
CA GLN A 159 -4.50 -5.00 -17.84
C GLN A 159 -4.30 -3.79 -18.73
N LEU A 160 -3.58 -3.99 -19.83
CA LEU A 160 -3.56 -3.02 -20.89
C LEU A 160 -4.92 -3.00 -21.59
N VAL A 161 -5.43 -1.80 -21.84
CA VAL A 161 -6.66 -1.57 -22.60
C VAL A 161 -6.35 -0.78 -23.86
N ASP A 162 -7.19 -0.92 -24.88
CA ASP A 162 -7.01 -0.13 -26.13
C ASP A 162 -7.48 1.31 -25.94
N SER A 163 -8.33 1.57 -24.94
CA SER A 163 -8.76 2.91 -24.53
C SER A 163 -9.08 2.98 -23.03
N PRO A 164 -8.78 4.11 -22.33
CA PRO A 164 -9.16 4.32 -20.94
C PRO A 164 -10.69 4.42 -20.77
N PRO A 165 -11.20 4.12 -19.54
CA PRO A 165 -10.47 3.66 -18.36
C PRO A 165 -10.20 2.16 -18.41
N CYS A 166 -9.13 1.73 -17.73
CA CYS A 166 -8.91 0.31 -17.48
C CYS A 166 -10.06 -0.28 -16.63
N GLY A 167 -10.42 -1.55 -16.86
CA GLY A 167 -11.65 -2.12 -16.32
C GLY A 167 -11.75 -2.19 -14.80
N ALA A 168 -10.70 -2.59 -14.10
CA ALA A 168 -10.68 -2.67 -12.63
C ALA A 168 -9.26 -2.50 -12.09
N THR A 169 -9.14 -1.80 -10.96
CA THR A 169 -7.91 -1.71 -10.18
C THR A 169 -7.66 -3.01 -9.44
N SER A 170 -6.40 -3.32 -9.14
CA SER A 170 -6.05 -4.52 -8.39
C SER A 170 -6.52 -4.41 -6.95
N PRO A 171 -7.05 -5.48 -6.37
CA PRO A 171 -7.35 -5.51 -4.95
C PRO A 171 -6.11 -5.64 -4.08
N THR A 172 -4.98 -6.11 -4.62
CA THR A 172 -3.70 -6.23 -3.94
C THR A 172 -2.65 -5.32 -4.58
N PRO A 173 -1.72 -4.73 -3.80
CA PRO A 173 -0.74 -3.84 -4.37
C PRO A 173 0.35 -4.61 -5.13
N ASN A 174 0.95 -3.94 -6.09
CA ASN A 174 2.13 -4.42 -6.81
C ASN A 174 3.24 -3.38 -6.83
N GLN A 175 4.41 -3.82 -7.29
CA GLN A 175 5.59 -3.00 -7.44
C GLN A 175 6.22 -3.15 -8.81
N LEU A 176 6.86 -2.07 -9.25
CA LEU A 176 7.66 -2.01 -10.46
C LEU A 176 8.97 -1.27 -10.17
N THR A 177 10.08 -1.93 -10.40
CA THR A 177 11.39 -1.27 -10.40
C THR A 177 11.68 -0.72 -11.78
N THR A 178 12.04 0.57 -11.84
CA THR A 178 12.42 1.29 -13.04
C THR A 178 13.56 2.27 -12.72
N VAL A 179 13.86 3.22 -13.61
CA VAL A 179 14.89 4.22 -13.40
C VAL A 179 14.31 5.61 -13.60
N PHE A 180 14.92 6.60 -12.96
CA PHE A 180 14.66 7.99 -13.31
C PHE A 180 15.02 8.26 -14.76
N SER A 181 14.40 9.28 -15.35
CA SER A 181 14.79 9.85 -16.63
C SER A 181 15.48 11.19 -16.40
N LYS A 182 16.67 11.36 -16.96
CA LYS A 182 17.33 12.68 -17.04
C LYS A 182 16.70 13.59 -18.09
N GLU A 183 16.01 12.99 -19.07
CA GLU A 183 15.32 13.72 -20.12
C GLU A 183 13.89 14.00 -19.70
N ILE A 184 13.46 15.25 -19.86
CA ILE A 184 12.09 15.70 -19.64
C ILE A 184 11.47 15.88 -21.03
N PRO A 185 10.53 15.00 -21.43
CA PRO A 185 9.84 15.15 -22.71
C PRO A 185 9.12 16.49 -22.85
N ALA A 186 9.05 17.00 -24.08
CA ALA A 186 8.50 18.34 -24.36
C ALA A 186 7.09 18.56 -23.81
N GLN A 187 6.25 17.53 -23.76
CA GLN A 187 4.90 17.61 -23.18
C GLN A 187 4.88 17.93 -21.67
N PHE A 188 5.99 17.72 -20.96
CA PHE A 188 6.13 18.07 -19.54
C PHE A 188 6.89 19.39 -19.32
N SER A 189 7.30 20.07 -20.39
CA SER A 189 8.04 21.36 -20.31
C SER A 189 7.23 22.49 -19.66
N ALA A 190 5.89 22.38 -19.66
CA ALA A 190 5.00 23.34 -19.02
C ALA A 190 4.86 23.13 -17.50
N LEU A 191 5.36 22.03 -16.93
CA LEU A 191 5.34 21.78 -15.49
C LEU A 191 6.32 22.72 -14.78
N ILE A 192 5.98 23.13 -13.56
CA ILE A 192 6.83 24.00 -12.74
C ILE A 192 8.13 23.24 -12.42
N PRO A 193 9.30 23.74 -12.84
CA PRO A 193 10.58 23.05 -12.58
C PRO A 193 10.83 22.80 -11.11
N GLY A 194 11.31 21.60 -10.77
CA GLY A 194 11.61 21.20 -9.41
C GLY A 194 10.42 20.68 -8.60
N THR A 195 9.18 20.82 -9.09
CA THR A 195 8.00 20.26 -8.41
C THR A 195 7.69 18.81 -8.80
N PHE A 196 8.42 18.27 -9.76
CA PHE A 196 8.21 16.93 -10.29
C PHE A 196 9.53 16.20 -10.60
N SER A 197 9.47 14.89 -10.64
CA SER A 197 10.48 14.02 -11.24
C SER A 197 9.89 13.25 -12.42
N VAL A 198 10.75 12.61 -13.19
CA VAL A 198 10.36 11.79 -14.36
C VAL A 198 11.00 10.43 -14.25
N THR A 199 10.24 9.37 -14.54
CA THR A 199 10.72 7.99 -14.54
C THR A 199 10.44 7.32 -15.87
N LYS A 200 11.33 6.41 -16.30
CA LYS A 200 11.14 5.62 -17.51
C LYS A 200 10.16 4.48 -17.25
N ILE A 201 9.23 4.28 -18.16
CA ILE A 201 8.31 3.12 -18.21
C ILE A 201 8.37 2.51 -19.61
N SER A 202 7.68 1.41 -19.85
CA SER A 202 7.60 0.76 -21.16
C SER A 202 6.19 0.25 -21.45
N VAL A 203 5.94 -0.18 -22.66
CA VAL A 203 4.64 -0.80 -23.02
C VAL A 203 4.35 -2.09 -22.26
N ASP A 204 5.41 -2.82 -21.85
CA ASP A 204 5.29 -4.08 -21.11
C ASP A 204 5.33 -3.89 -19.59
N LYS A 205 5.72 -2.70 -19.12
CA LYS A 205 5.88 -2.35 -17.70
C LYS A 205 5.49 -0.90 -17.48
N THR A 206 4.26 -0.66 -17.09
CA THR A 206 3.71 0.69 -17.02
C THR A 206 2.85 0.94 -15.79
N ILE A 207 2.75 2.21 -15.46
CA ILE A 207 1.87 2.75 -14.44
C ILE A 207 0.47 2.92 -15.03
N CYS A 208 -0.54 2.57 -14.28
CA CYS A 208 -1.91 2.45 -14.76
C CYS A 208 -2.90 3.33 -13.98
N GLY A 209 -4.15 3.39 -14.46
CA GLY A 209 -5.24 3.99 -13.67
C GLY A 209 -5.36 3.34 -12.30
N GLY A 210 -5.48 4.15 -11.23
CA GLY A 210 -5.44 3.69 -9.83
C GLY A 210 -4.06 3.71 -9.18
N ASP A 211 -2.96 3.81 -9.97
CA ASP A 211 -1.62 4.08 -9.42
C ASP A 211 -1.38 5.57 -9.14
N SER A 212 -2.32 6.43 -9.47
CA SER A 212 -2.31 7.86 -9.06
C SER A 212 -2.05 7.98 -7.57
N GLY A 213 -1.08 8.81 -7.19
CA GLY A 213 -0.66 9.01 -5.81
C GLY A 213 0.22 7.90 -5.23
N SER A 214 0.50 6.85 -5.97
CA SER A 214 1.34 5.73 -5.50
C SER A 214 2.75 6.18 -5.13
N PRO A 215 3.36 5.56 -4.08
CA PRO A 215 4.70 5.92 -3.66
C PRO A 215 5.77 5.56 -4.68
N ILE A 216 6.71 6.48 -4.82
CA ILE A 216 8.00 6.27 -5.46
C ILE A 216 9.04 6.19 -4.37
N LEU A 217 9.76 5.08 -4.31
CA LEU A 217 10.72 4.77 -3.27
C LEU A 217 12.12 4.58 -3.82
N LYS A 218 13.12 5.01 -3.06
CA LYS A 218 14.55 4.82 -3.33
C LYS A 218 15.21 4.09 -2.18
N GLU A 219 15.91 3.01 -2.48
CA GLU A 219 16.76 2.35 -1.50
C GLU A 219 18.14 3.01 -1.48
N VAL A 220 18.57 3.46 -0.29
CA VAL A 220 19.87 4.07 -0.07
C VAL A 220 20.49 3.46 1.19
N SER A 221 21.59 2.73 1.05
CA SER A 221 22.32 2.11 2.18
C SER A 221 21.41 1.30 3.12
N GLY A 222 20.46 0.55 2.56
CA GLY A 222 19.51 -0.28 3.32
C GLY A 222 18.37 0.47 3.99
N LYS A 223 18.17 1.75 3.66
CA LYS A 223 17.03 2.55 4.07
C LYS A 223 16.12 2.83 2.89
N THR A 224 14.83 2.70 3.11
CA THR A 224 13.80 3.11 2.15
C THR A 224 13.49 4.60 2.32
N ILE A 225 13.69 5.39 1.27
CA ILE A 225 13.42 6.83 1.23
C ILE A 225 12.21 7.08 0.34
N TYR A 226 11.27 7.87 0.84
CA TYR A 226 10.13 8.34 0.04
C TYR A 226 10.54 9.50 -0.85
N VAL A 227 10.34 9.33 -2.17
CA VAL A 227 10.75 10.33 -3.17
C VAL A 227 9.58 11.21 -3.61
N GLY A 228 8.44 10.61 -3.90
CA GLY A 228 7.29 11.33 -4.43
C GLY A 228 6.07 10.45 -4.68
N SER A 229 5.01 11.08 -5.18
CA SER A 229 3.75 10.45 -5.54
C SER A 229 3.55 10.41 -7.05
N GLN A 230 3.13 9.27 -7.59
CA GLN A 230 2.77 9.13 -9.01
C GLN A 230 1.67 10.12 -9.39
N SER A 231 1.92 10.92 -10.42
CA SER A 231 0.95 11.88 -10.95
C SER A 231 0.36 11.39 -12.27
N SER A 232 1.13 11.45 -13.33
CA SER A 232 0.66 11.18 -14.70
C SER A 232 1.69 10.40 -15.50
N SER A 233 1.30 9.93 -16.68
CA SER A 233 2.20 9.30 -17.65
C SER A 233 1.87 9.78 -19.06
N ASN A 234 2.82 9.71 -19.98
CA ASN A 234 2.62 10.08 -21.38
C ASN A 234 2.03 8.97 -22.25
N GLY A 235 1.94 7.76 -21.73
CA GLY A 235 1.12 6.70 -22.31
C GLY A 235 -0.19 6.70 -21.52
N ALA A 236 -1.31 7.07 -22.14
CA ALA A 236 -2.60 7.22 -21.48
C ALA A 236 -2.95 5.97 -20.65
N GLY A 237 -2.54 5.96 -19.39
CA GLY A 237 -2.78 4.99 -18.32
C GLY A 237 -3.17 3.58 -18.78
N CYS A 238 -2.22 2.68 -18.98
CA CYS A 238 -2.43 1.29 -19.44
C CYS A 238 -2.86 1.13 -20.91
N THR A 239 -2.62 2.08 -21.79
CA THR A 239 -2.80 1.84 -23.23
C THR A 239 -1.55 1.27 -23.87
N LYS A 240 -1.72 0.45 -24.89
CA LYS A 240 -0.64 -0.13 -25.71
C LYS A 240 0.17 0.89 -26.51
N SER A 241 -0.17 2.19 -26.41
CA SER A 241 0.42 3.24 -27.24
C SER A 241 1.35 4.14 -26.43
N CYS A 242 2.61 3.76 -26.38
CA CYS A 242 3.70 4.67 -26.06
C CYS A 242 4.62 4.71 -27.30
N ASN A 243 4.57 5.77 -28.05
CA ASN A 243 5.15 5.77 -29.40
C ASN A 243 6.64 6.13 -29.47
N ILE A 244 7.29 6.68 -28.43
CA ILE A 244 8.70 7.10 -28.53
C ILE A 244 9.47 6.86 -27.21
N VAL A 245 9.14 7.55 -26.13
CA VAL A 245 9.72 7.37 -24.79
C VAL A 245 8.59 7.35 -23.78
N CYS A 246 8.38 6.21 -23.14
CA CYS A 246 7.39 6.09 -22.09
C CYS A 246 7.95 6.63 -20.79
N VAL A 247 7.31 7.62 -20.25
CA VAL A 247 7.69 8.22 -18.97
C VAL A 247 6.47 8.47 -18.10
N ALA A 248 6.70 8.48 -16.81
CA ALA A 248 5.73 8.89 -15.81
C ALA A 248 6.27 10.06 -15.00
N THR A 249 5.39 10.93 -14.52
CA THR A 249 5.74 12.07 -13.68
C THR A 249 5.26 11.85 -12.25
N GLN A 250 6.02 12.38 -11.30
CA GLN A 250 5.74 12.28 -9.87
C GLN A 250 5.78 13.65 -9.23
N GLY A 251 4.78 13.97 -8.41
CA GLY A 251 4.79 15.16 -7.56
C GLY A 251 5.78 14.99 -6.39
N LEU A 252 6.56 16.02 -6.08
CA LEU A 252 7.64 15.96 -5.12
C LEU A 252 7.31 16.64 -3.79
N PRO A 253 7.39 15.93 -2.64
CA PRO A 253 7.28 16.52 -1.31
C PRO A 253 8.42 17.49 -1.03
N SER A 254 9.61 17.23 -1.54
CA SER A 254 10.79 18.08 -1.35
C SER A 254 10.65 19.49 -1.95
N ALA A 255 9.77 19.65 -2.93
CA ALA A 255 9.41 20.97 -3.47
C ALA A 255 8.29 21.67 -2.68
N ASN A 256 7.69 20.99 -1.72
CA ASN A 256 6.52 21.41 -0.94
C ASN A 256 6.78 21.26 0.57
N ILE A 257 8.02 21.51 1.02
CA ILE A 257 8.46 21.19 2.38
C ILE A 257 7.63 21.89 3.46
N GLU A 258 7.23 23.14 3.25
CA GLU A 258 6.38 23.88 4.20
C GLU A 258 5.00 23.20 4.35
N LEU A 259 4.46 22.64 3.26
CA LEU A 259 3.21 21.89 3.28
C LEU A 259 3.37 20.59 4.06
N VAL A 260 4.50 19.91 3.86
CA VAL A 260 4.87 18.69 4.59
C VAL A 260 4.96 18.97 6.08
N ASP A 261 5.72 20.01 6.48
CA ASP A 261 5.90 20.42 7.87
C ASP A 261 4.55 20.78 8.53
N ALA A 262 3.70 21.52 7.80
CA ALA A 262 2.36 21.87 8.28
C ALA A 262 1.48 20.63 8.53
N ALA A 263 1.54 19.64 7.64
CA ALA A 263 0.79 18.38 7.78
C ALA A 263 1.29 17.55 8.96
N PHE A 264 2.61 17.40 9.13
CA PHE A 264 3.20 16.69 10.25
C PHE A 264 2.92 17.38 11.60
N LYS A 265 3.01 18.72 11.64
CA LYS A 265 2.63 19.52 12.81
C LYS A 265 1.16 19.30 13.17
N TYR A 266 0.26 19.33 12.18
CA TYR A 266 -1.16 19.06 12.39
C TYR A 266 -1.39 17.64 12.90
N ALA A 267 -0.75 16.64 12.29
CA ALA A 267 -0.85 15.24 12.71
C ALA A 267 -0.41 15.03 14.17
N SER A 268 0.59 15.78 14.63
CA SER A 268 1.10 15.71 16.00
C SER A 268 0.20 16.42 17.01
N SER A 269 -0.40 17.55 16.64
CA SER A 269 -1.19 18.42 17.55
C SER A 269 -2.66 17.99 17.68
N SER A 270 -3.22 17.36 16.65
CA SER A 270 -4.64 16.97 16.60
C SER A 270 -4.92 15.57 17.17
N LEU A 271 -3.93 14.92 17.77
CA LEU A 271 -4.21 13.74 18.57
C LEU A 271 -5.06 14.18 19.76
N PRO A 272 -6.27 13.60 20.01
CA PRO A 272 -6.81 13.59 21.36
C PRO A 272 -5.66 13.05 22.24
N ALA A 273 -5.43 13.72 23.40
CA ALA A 273 -4.51 13.15 24.40
C ALA A 273 -4.83 11.65 24.51
N PRO A 274 -3.83 10.75 24.44
CA PRO A 274 -4.09 9.33 24.34
C PRO A 274 -5.15 9.04 25.40
N THR A 275 -6.37 8.73 24.92
CA THR A 275 -7.36 8.11 25.81
C THR A 275 -6.57 6.95 26.36
N PRO A 276 -6.31 6.89 27.69
CA PRO A 276 -5.55 5.80 28.26
C PRO A 276 -6.24 4.60 27.66
N THR A 277 -5.54 3.93 26.74
CA THR A 277 -5.96 2.62 26.24
C THR A 277 -6.39 1.94 27.50
N PRO A 278 -7.65 1.43 27.60
CA PRO A 278 -7.93 0.62 28.75
C PRO A 278 -6.76 -0.34 28.73
N GLU A 279 -5.75 -0.02 29.56
CA GLU A 279 -4.68 -0.90 29.87
C GLU A 279 -5.47 -2.19 29.98
N GLN A 280 -5.37 -3.04 28.94
CA GLN A 280 -5.68 -4.43 29.17
C GLN A 280 -4.78 -4.67 30.36
N SER A 281 -5.36 -4.32 31.50
CA SER A 281 -5.04 -4.88 32.77
C SER A 281 -5.06 -6.39 32.52
N LEU A 282 -3.99 -6.87 31.94
CA LEU A 282 -3.31 -8.03 32.42
C LEU A 282 -2.87 -7.60 33.82
N ALA A 283 -3.85 -7.19 34.65
CA ALA A 283 -3.82 -7.50 36.08
C ALA A 283 -3.50 -8.96 36.06
N ALA A 284 -2.22 -9.24 36.27
CA ALA A 284 -1.71 -10.57 36.49
C ALA A 284 -2.64 -11.11 37.57
N SER A 285 -3.69 -11.80 37.12
CA SER A 285 -4.80 -12.21 37.96
C SER A 285 -4.11 -13.10 38.96
N LYS A 286 -3.89 -12.56 40.19
CA LYS A 286 -3.11 -13.19 41.25
C LYS A 286 -3.69 -14.57 41.40
N LYS A 287 -2.96 -15.58 40.93
CA LYS A 287 -3.33 -16.97 41.14
C LYS A 287 -3.29 -17.23 42.66
N THR A 288 -4.41 -17.62 43.23
CA THR A 288 -4.52 -17.97 44.62
C THR A 288 -4.41 -19.49 44.76
N THR A 289 -3.70 -19.97 45.76
CA THR A 289 -3.57 -21.40 46.04
C THR A 289 -4.49 -21.76 47.20
N ILE A 290 -5.39 -22.72 46.98
CA ILE A 290 -6.20 -23.31 48.03
C ILE A 290 -5.74 -24.75 48.30
N THR A 291 -5.90 -25.18 49.56
CA THR A 291 -5.65 -26.55 49.94
C THR A 291 -6.98 -27.31 50.03
N CYS A 292 -7.08 -28.43 49.32
CA CYS A 292 -8.27 -29.26 49.27
C CYS A 292 -8.02 -30.59 50.02
N LEU A 293 -9.00 -31.03 50.84
CA LEU A 293 -8.93 -32.25 51.65
C LEU A 293 -9.99 -33.26 51.22
N LYS A 294 -9.62 -34.55 51.19
CA LYS A 294 -10.53 -35.70 51.06
C LYS A 294 -10.05 -36.80 52.04
N GLY A 295 -10.66 -36.87 53.21
CA GLY A 295 -10.15 -37.72 54.31
C GLY A 295 -8.74 -37.28 54.71
N LYS A 296 -7.78 -38.22 54.71
CA LYS A 296 -6.35 -37.91 54.98
C LYS A 296 -5.56 -37.37 53.76
N LEU A 297 -6.20 -37.29 52.55
CA LEU A 297 -5.54 -36.83 51.37
C LEU A 297 -5.63 -35.30 51.20
N THR A 298 -4.49 -34.68 50.86
CA THR A 298 -4.36 -33.23 50.66
C THR A 298 -3.93 -32.95 49.24
N LYS A 299 -4.58 -31.97 48.54
CA LYS A 299 -4.21 -31.51 47.22
C LYS A 299 -4.20 -29.98 47.20
N LYS A 300 -3.13 -29.37 46.68
CA LYS A 300 -3.08 -27.90 46.41
C LYS A 300 -3.57 -27.61 45.03
N VAL A 301 -4.43 -26.58 44.87
CA VAL A 301 -4.95 -26.11 43.58
C VAL A 301 -4.65 -24.62 43.46
N THR A 302 -3.90 -24.24 42.44
CA THR A 302 -3.52 -22.84 42.13
C THR A 302 -4.21 -22.40 40.86
N ALA A 303 -5.08 -21.40 40.95
CA ALA A 303 -5.79 -20.77 39.80
C ALA A 303 -6.23 -19.35 40.16
N VAL A 304 -6.74 -18.61 39.21
CA VAL A 304 -7.32 -17.26 39.43
C VAL A 304 -8.57 -17.34 40.33
N LYS A 305 -9.38 -18.37 40.17
CA LYS A 305 -10.53 -18.72 41.03
C LYS A 305 -10.46 -20.22 41.31
N PRO A 306 -9.58 -20.67 42.25
CA PRO A 306 -9.37 -22.10 42.47
C PRO A 306 -10.61 -22.75 43.10
N LYS A 307 -10.96 -23.91 42.55
CA LYS A 307 -12.03 -24.78 43.11
C LYS A 307 -11.45 -26.15 43.38
N CYS A 308 -11.87 -26.78 44.47
CA CYS A 308 -11.47 -28.15 44.78
C CYS A 308 -12.05 -29.13 43.76
N PRO A 309 -11.29 -30.17 43.35
CA PRO A 309 -11.81 -31.25 42.53
C PRO A 309 -12.98 -31.99 43.19
N THR A 310 -13.78 -32.67 42.41
CA THR A 310 -14.93 -33.44 42.88
C THR A 310 -14.51 -34.39 44.03
N GLY A 311 -15.25 -34.33 45.13
CA GLY A 311 -14.97 -35.13 46.33
C GLY A 311 -13.98 -34.55 47.31
N TYR A 312 -13.39 -33.35 47.03
CA TYR A 312 -12.53 -32.63 47.98
C TYR A 312 -13.24 -31.38 48.50
N LYS A 313 -12.93 -30.99 49.75
CA LYS A 313 -13.42 -29.76 50.39
C LYS A 313 -12.24 -28.84 50.69
N VAL A 314 -12.45 -27.51 50.61
CA VAL A 314 -11.42 -26.55 50.98
C VAL A 314 -11.04 -26.74 52.46
N LYS A 315 -9.73 -26.81 52.74
CA LYS A 315 -9.22 -26.81 54.10
C LYS A 315 -9.47 -25.41 54.68
N LYS A 316 -10.32 -25.32 55.70
CA LYS A 316 -10.49 -24.09 56.47
C LYS A 316 -9.25 -23.81 57.30
#